data_6415c4895411fd59f5747c47a4a35fc3
#
_entry.id   6415c4895411fd59f5747c47a4a35fc3
#
_cell.length_a   1.000
_cell.length_b   1.000
_cell.length_c   1.000
_cell.angle_alpha   90.00
_cell.angle_beta   90.00
_cell.angle_gamma   90.00
#
_symmetry.space_group_name_H-M   'P 1'
#
loop_
_entity.id
_entity.type
_entity.pdbx_description
1 polymer ?
#
loop_
_entity_poly.entity_id
_entity_poly.type
_entity_poly.pdbx_seq_one_letter_code
_entity_poly.pdbx_strand_id
1 'polypeptide(L)'
;MSRAAILREKYGPWALVTGASSGIGEQFARQLARAGFNLLLVARREDRLRDLRAELGQRPRREIELLVADLADLEAVDRIVGDTAGRDLGLLVSNAGFGLKGAFESHDRGRLEAMLNVNARAPLLLAHALLPRLRKRATGGIIFTGSQEGEAPFPWSSAYAATKAFVHSLGMGLHGELAGTGIDVLVLAPGATDTEALGLQGFDATSLPGVMSPAEVARQALRELGRTPLHIPGAENRKFVTQLRRMPRRRQIEFNASNMAAALAANRRPVGARR
;
A
#
# COMPACT_ATOMS: atom_id res chain seq x y z
N MET A 1 -15.09 -3.53 23.95
CA MET A 1 -14.32 -4.41 23.03
C MET A 1 -13.03 -3.72 22.61
N SER A 2 -11.92 -4.45 22.49
CA SER A 2 -10.68 -3.89 21.97
C SER A 2 -10.83 -3.53 20.48
N ARG A 3 -10.03 -2.59 19.96
CA ARG A 3 -10.05 -2.26 18.52
C ARG A 3 -9.77 -3.47 17.62
N ALA A 4 -8.90 -4.36 18.06
CA ALA A 4 -8.59 -5.61 17.37
C ALA A 4 -9.83 -6.53 17.25
N ALA A 5 -10.62 -6.63 18.32
CA ALA A 5 -11.86 -7.40 18.32
C ALA A 5 -12.90 -6.81 17.36
N ILE A 6 -13.07 -5.49 17.36
CA ILE A 6 -13.96 -4.78 16.42
C ILE A 6 -13.55 -5.02 14.97
N LEU A 7 -12.24 -4.92 14.66
CA LEU A 7 -11.73 -5.20 13.33
C LEU A 7 -12.03 -6.63 12.89
N ARG A 8 -11.77 -7.60 13.78
CA ARG A 8 -11.98 -9.02 13.51
C ARG A 8 -13.45 -9.36 13.31
N GLU A 9 -14.34 -8.77 14.10
CA GLU A 9 -15.78 -8.96 14.00
C GLU A 9 -16.32 -8.40 12.68
N LYS A 10 -15.92 -7.17 12.30
CA LYS A 10 -16.44 -6.52 11.10
C LYS A 10 -15.83 -7.03 9.80
N TYR A 11 -14.51 -7.27 9.77
CA TYR A 11 -13.76 -7.56 8.54
C TYR A 11 -13.13 -8.96 8.50
N GLY A 12 -13.23 -9.77 9.55
CA GLY A 12 -12.72 -11.15 9.55
C GLY A 12 -13.71 -12.13 8.91
N PRO A 13 -13.43 -13.43 8.90
CA PRO A 13 -12.25 -14.08 9.47
C PRO A 13 -10.98 -14.02 8.63
N TRP A 14 -11.06 -13.87 7.31
CA TRP A 14 -9.91 -13.88 6.42
C TRP A 14 -9.54 -12.47 5.91
N ALA A 15 -8.24 -12.22 5.81
CA ALA A 15 -7.70 -11.04 5.15
C ALA A 15 -6.69 -11.45 4.07
N LEU A 16 -6.81 -10.84 2.88
CA LEU A 16 -5.84 -10.93 1.79
C LEU A 16 -4.90 -9.73 1.86
N VAL A 17 -3.59 -9.97 1.93
CA VAL A 17 -2.57 -8.92 2.00
C VAL A 17 -1.59 -9.08 0.85
N THR A 18 -1.53 -8.12 -0.07
CA THR A 18 -0.54 -8.11 -1.14
C THR A 18 0.73 -7.35 -0.74
N GLY A 19 1.89 -7.79 -1.25
CA GLY A 19 3.18 -7.22 -0.87
C GLY A 19 3.56 -7.55 0.58
N ALA A 20 3.15 -8.73 1.07
CA ALA A 20 3.30 -9.14 2.45
C ALA A 20 4.74 -9.49 2.87
N SER A 21 5.69 -9.58 1.93
CA SER A 21 7.06 -10.05 2.21
C SER A 21 7.98 -8.99 2.82
N SER A 22 7.57 -7.73 2.94
CA SER A 22 8.36 -6.65 3.55
C SER A 22 7.53 -5.41 3.87
N GLY A 23 8.12 -4.50 4.66
CA GLY A 23 7.65 -3.15 4.88
C GLY A 23 6.23 -3.05 5.43
N ILE A 24 5.41 -2.20 4.81
CA ILE A 24 4.04 -1.91 5.27
C ILE A 24 3.16 -3.16 5.17
N GLY A 25 3.29 -3.96 4.08
CA GLY A 25 2.50 -5.19 3.89
C GLY A 25 2.79 -6.25 4.93
N GLU A 26 4.05 -6.45 5.28
CA GLU A 26 4.46 -7.34 6.37
C GLU A 26 3.87 -6.88 7.71
N GLN A 27 3.87 -5.57 7.97
CA GLN A 27 3.29 -5.03 9.20
C GLN A 27 1.77 -5.13 9.24
N PHE A 28 1.07 -5.03 8.11
CA PHE A 28 -0.35 -5.38 8.04
C PHE A 28 -0.57 -6.83 8.42
N ALA A 29 0.21 -7.77 7.84
CA ALA A 29 0.10 -9.19 8.15
C ALA A 29 0.31 -9.46 9.65
N ARG A 30 1.35 -8.88 10.26
CA ARG A 30 1.65 -9.00 11.70
C ARG A 30 0.50 -8.49 12.58
N GLN A 31 -0.04 -7.32 12.25
CA GLN A 31 -1.09 -6.68 13.07
C GLN A 31 -2.44 -7.39 12.91
N LEU A 32 -2.79 -7.81 11.70
CA LEU A 32 -3.99 -8.60 11.45
C LEU A 32 -3.92 -9.98 12.11
N ALA A 33 -2.75 -10.65 12.07
CA ALA A 33 -2.52 -11.87 12.82
C ALA A 33 -2.73 -11.67 14.33
N ARG A 34 -2.21 -10.58 14.90
CA ARG A 34 -2.43 -10.22 16.32
C ARG A 34 -3.90 -9.95 16.62
N ALA A 35 -4.64 -9.40 15.67
CA ALA A 35 -6.07 -9.15 15.78
C ALA A 35 -6.95 -10.42 15.58
N GLY A 36 -6.34 -11.57 15.26
CA GLY A 36 -7.06 -12.84 15.14
C GLY A 36 -7.49 -13.23 13.73
N PHE A 37 -7.04 -12.54 12.68
CA PHE A 37 -7.36 -12.91 11.30
C PHE A 37 -6.61 -14.17 10.85
N ASN A 38 -7.24 -14.95 10.02
CA ASN A 38 -6.58 -15.85 9.08
C ASN A 38 -6.08 -15.03 7.90
N LEU A 39 -4.96 -15.41 7.31
CA LEU A 39 -4.26 -14.59 6.32
C LEU A 39 -3.99 -15.35 5.02
N LEU A 40 -4.22 -14.67 3.91
CA LEU A 40 -3.73 -14.99 2.59
C LEU A 40 -2.62 -13.99 2.27
N LEU A 41 -1.37 -14.42 2.26
CA LEU A 41 -0.20 -13.58 2.09
C LEU A 41 0.34 -13.69 0.66
N VAL A 42 0.25 -12.61 -0.10
CA VAL A 42 0.68 -12.56 -1.49
C VAL A 42 1.99 -11.80 -1.62
N ALA A 43 3.02 -12.42 -2.19
CA ALA A 43 4.26 -11.77 -2.62
C ALA A 43 5.04 -12.70 -3.56
N ARG A 44 6.12 -12.16 -4.17
CA ARG A 44 7.01 -12.91 -5.07
C ARG A 44 8.06 -13.73 -4.30
N ARG A 45 8.50 -13.24 -3.16
CA ARG A 45 9.59 -13.84 -2.36
C ARG A 45 9.01 -14.88 -1.41
N GLU A 46 9.07 -16.14 -1.85
CA GLU A 46 8.52 -17.27 -1.11
C GLU A 46 9.24 -17.50 0.22
N ASP A 47 10.56 -17.38 0.24
CA ASP A 47 11.41 -17.49 1.43
C ASP A 47 10.90 -16.55 2.54
N ARG A 48 10.73 -15.27 2.23
CA ARG A 48 10.24 -14.27 3.15
C ARG A 48 8.82 -14.54 3.64
N LEU A 49 7.96 -15.05 2.76
CA LEU A 49 6.61 -15.45 3.15
C LEU A 49 6.62 -16.64 4.08
N ARG A 50 7.50 -17.64 3.85
CA ARG A 50 7.68 -18.80 4.73
C ARG A 50 8.17 -18.38 6.12
N ASP A 51 9.15 -17.50 6.20
CA ASP A 51 9.66 -16.96 7.46
C ASP A 51 8.56 -16.24 8.24
N LEU A 52 7.82 -15.36 7.56
CA LEU A 52 6.70 -14.64 8.17
C LEU A 52 5.60 -15.59 8.65
N ARG A 53 5.25 -16.60 7.86
CA ARG A 53 4.28 -17.63 8.26
C ARG A 53 4.76 -18.40 9.50
N ALA A 54 6.02 -18.81 9.54
CA ALA A 54 6.59 -19.52 10.68
C ALA A 54 6.53 -18.69 11.96
N GLU A 55 6.84 -17.39 11.87
CA GLU A 55 6.75 -16.48 13.01
C GLU A 55 5.30 -16.28 13.48
N LEU A 56 4.38 -16.01 12.53
CA LEU A 56 2.98 -15.71 12.85
C LEU A 56 2.21 -16.96 13.30
N GLY A 57 2.58 -18.14 12.78
CA GLY A 57 1.94 -19.42 13.08
C GLY A 57 2.21 -19.96 14.48
N GLN A 58 3.13 -19.39 15.25
CA GLN A 58 3.40 -19.77 16.64
C GLN A 58 2.19 -19.56 17.59
N ARG A 59 1.19 -18.85 17.15
CA ARG A 59 -0.04 -18.62 17.92
C ARG A 59 -1.13 -19.61 17.48
N PRO A 60 -1.73 -20.38 18.38
CA PRO A 60 -2.74 -21.40 18.03
C PRO A 60 -4.00 -20.78 17.38
N ARG A 61 -4.65 -21.58 16.51
CA ARG A 61 -5.95 -21.30 15.86
C ARG A 61 -5.97 -20.27 14.74
N ARG A 62 -4.87 -20.09 13.98
CA ARG A 62 -4.88 -19.25 12.78
C ARG A 62 -4.36 -20.00 11.58
N GLU A 63 -5.03 -19.77 10.47
CA GLU A 63 -4.60 -20.27 9.18
C GLU A 63 -3.84 -19.18 8.45
N ILE A 64 -2.66 -19.49 7.95
CA ILE A 64 -1.83 -18.58 7.16
C ILE A 64 -1.41 -19.31 5.91
N GLU A 65 -1.95 -18.86 4.80
CA GLU A 65 -1.67 -19.39 3.49
C GLU A 65 -0.79 -18.45 2.68
N LEU A 66 0.09 -19.01 1.89
CA LEU A 66 1.04 -18.28 1.06
C LEU A 66 0.63 -18.41 -0.40
N LEU A 67 0.47 -17.28 -1.07
CA LEU A 67 0.19 -17.20 -2.49
C LEU A 67 1.39 -16.54 -3.18
N VAL A 68 2.31 -17.37 -3.68
CA VAL A 68 3.50 -16.87 -4.37
C VAL A 68 3.09 -16.40 -5.77
N ALA A 69 3.08 -15.08 -5.97
CA ALA A 69 2.65 -14.49 -7.22
C ALA A 69 3.37 -13.17 -7.52
N ASP A 70 3.69 -12.94 -8.78
CA ASP A 70 4.11 -11.64 -9.29
C ASP A 70 2.91 -10.90 -9.88
N LEU A 71 2.51 -9.81 -9.25
CA LEU A 71 1.40 -8.98 -9.72
C LEU A 71 1.72 -8.19 -11.01
N ALA A 72 2.95 -8.25 -11.50
CA ALA A 72 3.29 -7.79 -12.85
C ALA A 72 2.78 -8.76 -13.93
N ASP A 73 2.61 -10.03 -13.61
CA ASP A 73 1.99 -11.05 -14.46
C ASP A 73 0.48 -10.76 -14.63
N LEU A 74 0.02 -10.79 -15.87
CA LEU A 74 -1.36 -10.45 -16.22
C LEU A 74 -2.39 -11.44 -15.67
N GLU A 75 -2.01 -12.68 -15.47
CA GLU A 75 -2.87 -13.75 -14.95
C GLU A 75 -2.82 -13.90 -13.41
N ALA A 76 -1.88 -13.20 -12.76
CA ALA A 76 -1.68 -13.35 -11.31
C ALA A 76 -2.93 -13.04 -10.49
N VAL A 77 -3.70 -12.03 -10.90
CA VAL A 77 -4.93 -11.65 -10.18
C VAL A 77 -5.97 -12.76 -10.23
N ASP A 78 -6.18 -13.36 -11.39
CA ASP A 78 -7.19 -14.43 -11.56
C ASP A 78 -6.80 -15.67 -10.76
N ARG A 79 -5.50 -16.04 -10.72
CA ARG A 79 -4.99 -17.12 -9.86
C ARG A 79 -5.23 -16.81 -8.39
N ILE A 80 -4.87 -15.60 -7.92
CA ILE A 80 -5.08 -15.18 -6.52
C ILE A 80 -6.56 -15.23 -6.17
N VAL A 81 -7.44 -14.71 -7.03
CA VAL A 81 -8.89 -14.74 -6.80
C VAL A 81 -9.41 -16.18 -6.71
N GLY A 82 -8.95 -17.07 -7.61
CA GLY A 82 -9.26 -18.51 -7.57
C GLY A 82 -8.82 -19.16 -6.24
N ASP A 83 -7.60 -18.88 -5.81
CA ASP A 83 -7.05 -19.40 -4.56
C ASP A 83 -7.77 -18.88 -3.30
N THR A 84 -8.50 -17.75 -3.41
CA THR A 84 -9.36 -17.28 -2.31
C THR A 84 -10.72 -17.96 -2.24
N ALA A 85 -11.05 -18.84 -3.19
CA ALA A 85 -12.36 -19.52 -3.22
C ALA A 85 -12.59 -20.36 -1.95
N GLY A 86 -13.85 -20.40 -1.51
CA GLY A 86 -14.24 -21.14 -0.30
C GLY A 86 -13.88 -20.48 1.04
N ARG A 87 -13.16 -19.35 1.04
CA ARG A 87 -12.83 -18.61 2.27
C ARG A 87 -13.78 -17.44 2.48
N ASP A 88 -14.21 -17.23 3.72
CA ASP A 88 -14.98 -16.04 4.11
C ASP A 88 -14.05 -14.82 4.22
N LEU A 89 -13.64 -14.31 3.05
CA LEU A 89 -12.74 -13.15 2.93
C LEU A 89 -13.50 -11.85 3.20
N GLY A 90 -13.15 -11.17 4.27
CA GLY A 90 -13.80 -9.90 4.65
C GLY A 90 -12.88 -8.67 4.55
N LEU A 91 -11.56 -8.84 4.34
CA LEU A 91 -10.63 -7.72 4.19
C LEU A 91 -9.65 -7.92 3.04
N LEU A 92 -9.58 -6.93 2.15
CA LEU A 92 -8.52 -6.79 1.15
C LEU A 92 -7.55 -5.68 1.58
N VAL A 93 -6.28 -5.99 1.74
CA VAL A 93 -5.18 -5.02 1.86
C VAL A 93 -4.37 -5.06 0.55
N SER A 94 -4.74 -4.21 -0.39
CA SER A 94 -4.03 -4.03 -1.66
C SER A 94 -2.85 -3.08 -1.44
N ASN A 95 -1.71 -3.66 -1.04
CA ASN A 95 -0.54 -2.90 -0.61
C ASN A 95 0.67 -3.03 -1.55
N ALA A 96 0.79 -4.11 -2.31
CA ALA A 96 1.91 -4.32 -3.22
C ALA A 96 2.14 -3.10 -4.12
N GLY A 97 3.40 -2.72 -4.30
CA GLY A 97 3.77 -1.60 -5.13
C GLY A 97 5.26 -1.31 -5.09
N PHE A 98 5.74 -0.65 -6.13
CA PHE A 98 7.10 -0.12 -6.18
C PHE A 98 7.13 1.19 -6.97
N GLY A 99 8.19 1.97 -6.79
CA GLY A 99 8.38 3.25 -7.46
C GLY A 99 9.64 3.27 -8.33
N LEU A 100 9.60 4.09 -9.38
CA LEU A 100 10.73 4.44 -10.21
C LEU A 100 10.98 5.93 -10.08
N LYS A 101 12.24 6.32 -9.87
CA LYS A 101 12.67 7.70 -9.68
C LYS A 101 13.75 8.05 -10.71
N GLY A 102 13.69 9.25 -11.24
CA GLY A 102 14.64 9.75 -12.26
C GLY A 102 13.96 10.33 -13.48
N ALA A 103 14.74 10.62 -14.53
CA ALA A 103 14.22 11.11 -15.80
C ALA A 103 13.29 10.07 -16.43
N PHE A 104 12.14 10.51 -16.91
CA PHE A 104 11.08 9.60 -17.40
C PHE A 104 11.58 8.71 -18.53
N GLU A 105 12.30 9.29 -19.49
CA GLU A 105 12.85 8.60 -20.68
C GLU A 105 13.98 7.63 -20.34
N SER A 106 14.57 7.71 -19.15
CA SER A 106 15.65 6.81 -18.74
C SER A 106 15.14 5.48 -18.16
N HIS A 107 13.84 5.35 -17.93
CA HIS A 107 13.29 4.13 -17.38
C HIS A 107 13.13 3.04 -18.45
N ASP A 108 13.50 1.82 -18.10
CA ASP A 108 13.20 0.66 -18.91
C ASP A 108 11.68 0.49 -19.09
N ARG A 109 11.25 0.24 -20.33
CA ARG A 109 9.83 0.09 -20.69
C ARG A 109 9.16 -1.05 -19.92
N GLY A 110 9.80 -2.20 -19.81
CA GLY A 110 9.24 -3.35 -19.09
C GLY A 110 9.05 -3.05 -17.59
N ARG A 111 9.96 -2.25 -17.01
CA ARG A 111 9.82 -1.78 -15.63
C ARG A 111 8.65 -0.81 -15.46
N LEU A 112 8.37 0.06 -16.44
CA LEU A 112 7.20 0.95 -16.40
C LEU A 112 5.91 0.13 -16.51
N GLU A 113 5.84 -0.84 -17.42
CA GLU A 113 4.69 -1.73 -17.59
C GLU A 113 4.45 -2.58 -16.33
N ALA A 114 5.50 -3.17 -15.77
CA ALA A 114 5.42 -3.90 -14.49
C ALA A 114 4.90 -3.01 -13.34
N MET A 115 5.38 -1.76 -13.24
CA MET A 115 4.91 -0.83 -12.23
C MET A 115 3.42 -0.49 -12.40
N LEU A 116 2.96 -0.27 -13.62
CA LEU A 116 1.55 -0.02 -13.92
C LEU A 116 0.69 -1.24 -13.54
N ASN A 117 1.14 -2.45 -13.89
CA ASN A 117 0.43 -3.68 -13.55
C ASN A 117 0.32 -3.88 -12.03
N VAL A 118 1.41 -3.73 -11.30
CA VAL A 118 1.44 -3.92 -9.84
C VAL A 118 0.69 -2.82 -9.11
N ASN A 119 0.93 -1.54 -9.47
CA ASN A 119 0.44 -0.41 -8.70
C ASN A 119 -1.00 0.02 -9.04
N ALA A 120 -1.48 -0.25 -10.25
CA ALA A 120 -2.78 0.21 -10.73
C ALA A 120 -3.71 -0.93 -11.18
N ARG A 121 -3.25 -1.78 -12.11
CA ARG A 121 -4.08 -2.88 -12.64
C ARG A 121 -4.46 -3.89 -11.56
N ALA A 122 -3.51 -4.38 -10.78
CA ALA A 122 -3.78 -5.38 -9.76
C ALA A 122 -4.74 -4.87 -8.66
N PRO A 123 -4.56 -3.67 -8.07
CA PRO A 123 -5.57 -3.09 -7.15
C PRO A 123 -6.97 -2.99 -7.74
N LEU A 124 -7.09 -2.54 -9.00
CA LEU A 124 -8.38 -2.43 -9.70
C LEU A 124 -9.07 -3.79 -9.81
N LEU A 125 -8.36 -4.78 -10.35
CA LEU A 125 -8.93 -6.09 -10.65
C LEU A 125 -9.20 -6.91 -9.38
N LEU A 126 -8.34 -6.86 -8.38
CA LEU A 126 -8.60 -7.48 -7.07
C LEU A 126 -9.86 -6.91 -6.41
N ALA A 127 -10.00 -5.59 -6.40
CA ALA A 127 -11.20 -4.96 -5.85
C ALA A 127 -12.44 -5.36 -6.65
N HIS A 128 -12.39 -5.31 -7.99
CA HIS A 128 -13.51 -5.69 -8.86
C HIS A 128 -13.94 -7.15 -8.61
N ALA A 129 -13.00 -8.08 -8.56
CA ALA A 129 -13.31 -9.50 -8.40
C ALA A 129 -13.82 -9.86 -6.99
N LEU A 130 -13.33 -9.15 -5.95
CA LEU A 130 -13.70 -9.45 -4.56
C LEU A 130 -14.93 -8.69 -4.07
N LEU A 131 -15.25 -7.55 -4.67
CA LEU A 131 -16.37 -6.71 -4.26
C LEU A 131 -17.74 -7.42 -4.26
N PRO A 132 -18.10 -8.26 -5.27
CA PRO A 132 -19.36 -9.02 -5.22
C PRO A 132 -19.44 -9.96 -4.00
N ARG A 133 -18.31 -10.52 -3.56
CA ARG A 133 -18.25 -11.39 -2.36
C ARG A 133 -18.44 -10.59 -1.08
N LEU A 134 -17.82 -9.40 -0.98
CA LEU A 134 -18.02 -8.49 0.14
C LEU A 134 -19.47 -8.00 0.21
N ARG A 135 -20.09 -7.70 -0.93
CA ARG A 135 -21.52 -7.33 -0.99
C ARG A 135 -22.44 -8.47 -0.50
N LYS A 136 -22.18 -9.71 -0.93
CA LYS A 136 -22.92 -10.87 -0.45
C LYS A 136 -22.75 -11.09 1.06
N ARG A 137 -21.58 -10.75 1.59
CA ARG A 137 -21.29 -10.80 3.02
C ARG A 137 -21.97 -9.68 3.81
N ALA A 138 -22.41 -8.60 3.16
CA ALA A 138 -22.98 -7.37 3.72
C ALA A 138 -22.05 -6.59 4.68
N THR A 139 -20.80 -7.02 4.84
CA THR A 139 -19.75 -6.32 5.61
C THR A 139 -18.40 -6.61 4.99
N GLY A 140 -17.49 -5.66 5.04
CA GLY A 140 -16.14 -5.88 4.53
C GLY A 140 -15.29 -4.63 4.52
N GLY A 141 -14.01 -4.80 4.18
CA GLY A 141 -13.07 -3.68 4.07
C GLY A 141 -12.12 -3.83 2.90
N ILE A 142 -11.74 -2.70 2.32
CA ILE A 142 -10.69 -2.59 1.31
C ILE A 142 -9.75 -1.47 1.75
N ILE A 143 -8.46 -1.78 1.84
CA ILE A 143 -7.40 -0.78 2.03
C ILE A 143 -6.55 -0.76 0.76
N PHE A 144 -6.48 0.40 0.11
CA PHE A 144 -5.56 0.65 -0.97
C PHE A 144 -4.35 1.43 -0.47
N THR A 145 -3.15 0.93 -0.69
CA THR A 145 -1.91 1.67 -0.39
C THR A 145 -1.54 2.59 -1.55
N GLY A 146 -1.94 3.84 -1.43
CA GLY A 146 -1.54 4.96 -2.27
C GLY A 146 -0.15 5.47 -1.93
N SER A 147 0.03 6.78 -1.99
CA SER A 147 1.21 7.54 -1.57
C SER A 147 0.85 9.02 -1.48
N GLN A 148 1.56 9.80 -0.66
CA GLN A 148 1.46 11.27 -0.74
C GLN A 148 1.77 11.80 -2.15
N GLU A 149 2.55 11.07 -2.96
CA GLU A 149 2.83 11.44 -4.35
C GLU A 149 1.62 11.28 -5.28
N GLY A 150 0.55 10.61 -4.85
CA GLY A 150 -0.73 10.59 -5.56
C GLY A 150 -1.57 11.88 -5.42
N GLU A 151 -1.15 12.80 -4.55
CA GLU A 151 -1.89 14.03 -4.24
C GLU A 151 -1.63 15.18 -5.23
N ALA A 152 -0.50 15.15 -5.93
CA ALA A 152 -0.08 16.20 -6.86
C ALA A 152 0.89 15.66 -7.91
N PRO A 153 1.21 16.45 -8.96
CA PRO A 153 2.29 16.11 -9.89
C PRO A 153 3.65 16.07 -9.17
N PHE A 154 4.42 15.00 -9.41
CA PHE A 154 5.76 14.83 -8.88
C PHE A 154 6.75 14.62 -10.04
N PRO A 155 7.45 15.66 -10.52
CA PRO A 155 8.56 15.51 -11.47
C PRO A 155 9.62 14.54 -10.93
N TRP A 156 10.30 13.82 -11.81
CA TRP A 156 11.26 12.74 -11.50
C TRP A 156 10.64 11.51 -10.81
N SER A 157 9.32 11.51 -10.68
CA SER A 157 8.50 10.40 -10.17
C SER A 157 7.18 10.28 -10.93
N SER A 158 7.10 10.83 -12.14
CA SER A 158 5.85 11.06 -12.86
C SER A 158 5.00 9.81 -13.04
N ALA A 159 5.59 8.71 -13.50
CA ALA A 159 4.87 7.46 -13.71
C ALA A 159 4.37 6.84 -12.39
N TYR A 160 5.21 6.83 -11.36
CA TYR A 160 4.80 6.34 -10.03
C TYR A 160 3.67 7.20 -9.44
N ALA A 161 3.82 8.51 -9.44
CA ALA A 161 2.80 9.43 -8.95
C ALA A 161 1.46 9.24 -9.68
N ALA A 162 1.50 9.04 -11.00
CA ALA A 162 0.31 8.75 -11.81
C ALA A 162 -0.39 7.45 -11.37
N THR A 163 0.37 6.36 -11.11
CA THR A 163 -0.22 5.11 -10.60
C THR A 163 -0.85 5.29 -9.22
N LYS A 164 -0.27 6.12 -8.37
CA LYS A 164 -0.80 6.39 -7.03
C LYS A 164 -2.01 7.35 -7.05
N ALA A 165 -2.03 8.31 -7.97
CA ALA A 165 -3.21 9.14 -8.23
C ALA A 165 -4.40 8.30 -8.75
N PHE A 166 -4.14 7.32 -9.63
CA PHE A 166 -5.14 6.34 -10.05
C PHE A 166 -5.76 5.61 -8.86
N VAL A 167 -4.95 5.08 -7.96
CA VAL A 167 -5.41 4.35 -6.76
C VAL A 167 -6.20 5.28 -5.83
N HIS A 168 -5.80 6.54 -5.69
CA HIS A 168 -6.55 7.51 -4.90
C HIS A 168 -7.94 7.75 -5.47
N SER A 169 -8.04 8.01 -6.77
CA SER A 169 -9.32 8.23 -7.45
C SER A 169 -10.22 7.01 -7.36
N LEU A 170 -9.67 5.82 -7.66
CA LEU A 170 -10.40 4.55 -7.56
C LEU A 170 -10.94 4.32 -6.13
N GLY A 171 -10.08 4.42 -5.13
CA GLY A 171 -10.46 4.11 -3.75
C GLY A 171 -11.46 5.10 -3.17
N MET A 172 -11.31 6.40 -3.46
CA MET A 172 -12.28 7.43 -3.02
C MET A 172 -13.61 7.30 -3.76
N GLY A 173 -13.61 6.96 -5.06
CA GLY A 173 -14.83 6.67 -5.82
C GLY A 173 -15.58 5.48 -5.22
N LEU A 174 -14.90 4.36 -5.00
CA LEU A 174 -15.48 3.17 -4.37
C LEU A 174 -15.98 3.45 -2.95
N HIS A 175 -15.30 4.29 -2.17
CA HIS A 175 -15.80 4.71 -0.85
C HIS A 175 -17.17 5.37 -0.96
N GLY A 176 -17.37 6.26 -1.94
CA GLY A 176 -18.66 6.90 -2.20
C GLY A 176 -19.73 5.93 -2.69
N GLU A 177 -19.39 5.06 -3.66
CA GLU A 177 -20.32 4.06 -4.20
C GLU A 177 -20.80 3.02 -3.17
N LEU A 178 -19.97 2.76 -2.15
CA LEU A 178 -20.23 1.74 -1.12
C LEU A 178 -20.78 2.35 0.17
N ALA A 179 -21.03 3.64 0.23
CA ALA A 179 -21.60 4.29 1.40
C ALA A 179 -22.94 3.62 1.80
N GLY A 180 -23.08 3.31 3.08
CA GLY A 180 -24.29 2.64 3.62
C GLY A 180 -24.40 1.14 3.35
N THR A 181 -23.47 0.52 2.62
CA THR A 181 -23.53 -0.92 2.29
C THR A 181 -22.85 -1.83 3.34
N GLY A 182 -22.22 -1.27 4.37
CA GLY A 182 -21.41 -2.01 5.32
C GLY A 182 -19.99 -2.34 4.86
N ILE A 183 -19.60 -1.94 3.64
CA ILE A 183 -18.27 -2.13 3.09
C ILE A 183 -17.50 -0.82 3.19
N ASP A 184 -16.40 -0.85 3.91
CA ASP A 184 -15.53 0.33 4.09
C ASP A 184 -14.36 0.31 3.12
N VAL A 185 -14.05 1.45 2.55
CA VAL A 185 -12.87 1.63 1.69
C VAL A 185 -12.00 2.74 2.25
N LEU A 186 -10.70 2.46 2.36
CA LEU A 186 -9.69 3.41 2.79
C LEU A 186 -8.56 3.50 1.76
N VAL A 187 -8.24 4.70 1.35
CA VAL A 187 -6.95 5.00 0.70
C VAL A 187 -5.95 5.39 1.77
N LEU A 188 -4.91 4.61 1.93
CA LEU A 188 -3.76 4.93 2.77
C LEU A 188 -2.72 5.65 1.90
N ALA A 189 -2.37 6.89 2.23
CA ALA A 189 -1.41 7.71 1.46
C ALA A 189 -0.15 8.02 2.30
N PRO A 190 0.77 7.06 2.50
CA PRO A 190 1.96 7.29 3.29
C PRO A 190 2.94 8.24 2.59
N GLY A 191 3.70 8.97 3.40
CA GLY A 191 4.95 9.60 3.00
C GLY A 191 6.10 8.61 2.98
N ALA A 192 7.32 9.12 3.06
CA ALA A 192 8.52 8.30 3.19
C ALA A 192 8.36 7.36 4.40
N THR A 193 8.57 6.08 4.16
CA THR A 193 8.44 5.03 5.19
C THR A 193 9.71 4.21 5.19
N ASP A 194 10.26 3.97 6.37
CA ASP A 194 11.51 3.20 6.56
C ASP A 194 11.28 1.73 6.18
N THR A 195 11.48 1.45 4.90
CA THR A 195 11.27 0.15 4.28
C THR A 195 12.37 -0.15 3.26
N GLU A 196 12.54 -1.41 2.93
CA GLU A 196 13.43 -1.85 1.85
C GLU A 196 13.13 -1.11 0.53
N ALA A 197 11.84 -0.84 0.25
CA ALA A 197 11.44 -0.13 -0.97
C ALA A 197 12.01 1.30 -1.06
N LEU A 198 12.20 1.99 0.05
CA LEU A 198 12.83 3.31 0.09
C LEU A 198 14.30 3.22 -0.32
N GLY A 199 15.04 2.25 0.24
CA GLY A 199 16.44 1.99 -0.13
C GLY A 199 16.60 1.59 -1.60
N LEU A 200 15.71 0.76 -2.14
CA LEU A 200 15.70 0.36 -3.55
C LEU A 200 15.44 1.51 -4.51
N GLN A 201 14.81 2.59 -4.05
CA GLN A 201 14.63 3.84 -4.80
C GLN A 201 15.85 4.78 -4.67
N GLY A 202 16.89 4.38 -3.95
CA GLY A 202 18.09 5.15 -3.74
C GLY A 202 18.00 6.18 -2.61
N PHE A 203 17.02 6.09 -1.71
CA PHE A 203 16.87 7.03 -0.60
C PHE A 203 17.30 6.44 0.74
N ASP A 204 17.98 7.25 1.54
CA ASP A 204 18.28 6.96 2.93
C ASP A 204 17.18 7.52 3.83
N ALA A 205 16.57 6.66 4.64
CA ALA A 205 15.52 7.06 5.57
C ALA A 205 15.96 8.18 6.53
N THR A 206 17.24 8.21 6.90
CA THR A 206 17.77 9.24 7.82
C THR A 206 17.89 10.63 7.18
N SER A 207 17.83 10.71 5.86
CA SER A 207 17.99 11.96 5.08
C SER A 207 16.67 12.65 4.71
N LEU A 208 15.54 11.99 4.93
CA LEU A 208 14.23 12.48 4.52
C LEU A 208 13.41 12.97 5.74
N PRO A 209 12.66 14.06 5.60
CA PRO A 209 11.76 14.51 6.66
C PRO A 209 10.50 13.62 6.75
N GLY A 210 9.95 13.51 7.95
CA GLY A 210 8.65 12.86 8.17
C GLY A 210 8.63 11.36 7.91
N VAL A 211 9.79 10.70 7.90
CA VAL A 211 9.88 9.25 7.75
C VAL A 211 9.18 8.54 8.89
N MET A 212 8.37 7.56 8.56
CA MET A 212 7.62 6.78 9.54
C MET A 212 8.05 5.32 9.55
N SER A 213 7.89 4.65 10.69
CA SER A 213 8.02 3.19 10.72
C SER A 213 6.84 2.54 9.99
N PRO A 214 7.07 1.43 9.25
CA PRO A 214 6.00 0.70 8.57
C PRO A 214 4.94 0.15 9.54
N ALA A 215 5.35 -0.16 10.78
CA ALA A 215 4.45 -0.63 11.83
C ALA A 215 3.42 0.44 12.22
N GLU A 216 3.86 1.70 12.35
CA GLU A 216 3.00 2.81 12.69
C GLU A 216 2.06 3.18 11.53
N VAL A 217 2.56 3.12 10.28
CA VAL A 217 1.75 3.34 9.06
C VAL A 217 0.61 2.32 8.98
N ALA A 218 0.91 1.03 9.12
CA ALA A 218 -0.10 -0.03 9.12
C ALA A 218 -1.10 0.10 10.28
N ARG A 219 -0.60 0.45 11.48
CA ARG A 219 -1.44 0.66 12.67
C ARG A 219 -2.45 1.80 12.46
N GLN A 220 -1.99 2.92 11.88
CA GLN A 220 -2.89 4.04 11.58
C GLN A 220 -3.93 3.66 10.52
N ALA A 221 -3.55 2.95 9.47
CA ALA A 221 -4.49 2.49 8.45
C ALA A 221 -5.60 1.61 9.03
N LEU A 222 -5.26 0.61 9.83
CA LEU A 222 -6.24 -0.27 10.49
C LEU A 222 -7.13 0.48 11.49
N ARG A 223 -6.63 1.57 12.08
CA ARG A 223 -7.43 2.44 12.94
C ARG A 223 -8.43 3.27 12.15
N GLU A 224 -8.03 3.76 10.99
CA GLU A 224 -8.81 4.72 10.20
C GLU A 224 -9.77 4.06 9.20
N LEU A 225 -9.64 2.76 8.92
CA LEU A 225 -10.59 2.01 8.11
C LEU A 225 -12.02 2.13 8.69
N GLY A 226 -12.96 2.55 7.86
CA GLY A 226 -14.35 2.83 8.23
C GLY A 226 -14.56 4.18 8.93
N ARG A 227 -13.56 5.08 8.91
CA ARG A 227 -13.65 6.42 9.52
C ARG A 227 -13.42 7.55 8.53
N THR A 228 -12.55 7.33 7.54
CA THR A 228 -12.19 8.33 6.54
C THR A 228 -11.94 7.66 5.19
N PRO A 229 -12.27 8.31 4.06
CA PRO A 229 -11.97 7.77 2.74
C PRO A 229 -10.46 7.76 2.43
N LEU A 230 -9.70 8.71 3.00
CA LEU A 230 -8.27 8.86 2.77
C LEU A 230 -7.56 9.20 4.08
N HIS A 231 -6.45 8.51 4.36
CA HIS A 231 -5.62 8.78 5.52
C HIS A 231 -4.15 8.98 5.12
N ILE A 232 -3.59 10.11 5.56
CA ILE A 232 -2.16 10.43 5.42
C ILE A 232 -1.52 10.22 6.79
N PRO A 233 -0.69 9.18 6.98
CA PRO A 233 -0.03 8.90 8.24
C PRO A 233 1.02 9.97 8.57
N GLY A 234 1.16 10.28 9.87
CA GLY A 234 2.14 11.25 10.35
C GLY A 234 1.68 12.71 10.26
N ALA A 235 1.94 13.48 11.31
CA ALA A 235 1.54 14.88 11.38
C ALA A 235 2.28 15.75 10.35
N GLU A 236 3.58 15.52 10.16
CA GLU A 236 4.41 16.23 9.19
C GLU A 236 3.96 15.95 7.75
N ASN A 237 3.68 14.71 7.43
CA ASN A 237 3.17 14.31 6.12
C ASN A 237 1.81 14.96 5.82
N ARG A 238 0.91 15.00 6.81
CA ARG A 238 -0.37 15.72 6.67
C ARG A 238 -0.18 17.22 6.45
N LYS A 239 0.75 17.84 7.19
CA LYS A 239 1.09 19.27 7.03
C LYS A 239 1.63 19.53 5.62
N PHE A 240 2.56 18.71 5.15
CA PHE A 240 3.12 18.78 3.80
C PHE A 240 2.01 18.71 2.73
N VAL A 241 1.15 17.69 2.76
CA VAL A 241 0.07 17.54 1.77
C VAL A 241 -0.94 18.67 1.87
N THR A 242 -1.27 19.14 3.08
CA THR A 242 -2.17 20.29 3.27
C THR A 242 -1.59 21.55 2.63
N GLN A 243 -0.30 21.81 2.82
CA GLN A 243 0.39 22.91 2.19
C GLN A 243 0.39 22.80 0.66
N LEU A 244 0.70 21.58 0.16
CA LEU A 244 0.72 21.28 -1.27
C LEU A 244 -0.64 21.54 -1.92
N ARG A 245 -1.73 21.08 -1.31
CA ARG A 245 -3.11 21.27 -1.81
C ARG A 245 -3.54 22.74 -1.91
N ARG A 246 -2.93 23.62 -1.09
CA ARG A 246 -3.22 25.07 -1.10
C ARG A 246 -2.45 25.82 -2.21
N MET A 247 -1.43 25.21 -2.79
CA MET A 247 -0.65 25.83 -3.85
C MET A 247 -1.37 25.76 -5.20
N PRO A 248 -1.28 26.80 -6.05
CA PRO A 248 -1.65 26.69 -7.46
C PRO A 248 -0.88 25.56 -8.14
N ARG A 249 -1.48 24.89 -9.12
CA ARG A 249 -0.91 23.70 -9.78
C ARG A 249 0.53 23.91 -10.28
N ARG A 250 0.83 25.06 -10.89
CA ARG A 250 2.17 25.41 -11.35
C ARG A 250 3.18 25.41 -10.19
N ARG A 251 2.82 26.01 -9.07
CA ARG A 251 3.66 26.02 -7.86
C ARG A 251 3.87 24.64 -7.26
N GLN A 252 2.87 23.76 -7.29
CA GLN A 252 3.03 22.37 -6.87
C GLN A 252 4.12 21.67 -7.70
N ILE A 253 4.11 21.86 -9.03
CA ILE A 253 5.09 21.25 -9.94
C ILE A 253 6.49 21.77 -9.63
N GLU A 254 6.68 23.09 -9.54
CA GLU A 254 7.97 23.73 -9.25
C GLU A 254 8.53 23.28 -7.89
N PHE A 255 7.70 23.26 -6.87
CA PHE A 255 8.07 22.85 -5.51
C PHE A 255 8.48 21.38 -5.44
N ASN A 256 7.68 20.48 -6.03
CA ASN A 256 7.98 19.05 -6.04
C ASN A 256 9.19 18.73 -6.93
N ALA A 257 9.40 19.45 -8.04
CA ALA A 257 10.57 19.32 -8.88
C ALA A 257 11.86 19.64 -8.10
N SER A 258 11.87 20.77 -7.39
CA SER A 258 13.03 21.21 -6.61
C SER A 258 13.35 20.22 -5.48
N ASN A 259 12.33 19.77 -4.74
CA ASN A 259 12.51 18.83 -3.64
C ASN A 259 13.03 17.47 -4.14
N MET A 260 12.48 16.94 -5.22
CA MET A 260 12.90 15.65 -5.76
C MET A 260 14.30 15.74 -6.38
N ALA A 261 14.62 16.83 -7.11
CA ALA A 261 15.96 17.03 -7.65
C ALA A 261 17.01 17.11 -6.54
N ALA A 262 16.72 17.82 -5.44
CA ALA A 262 17.60 17.89 -4.28
C ALA A 262 17.80 16.51 -3.62
N ALA A 263 16.72 15.74 -3.44
CA ALA A 263 16.79 14.40 -2.88
C ALA A 263 17.61 13.43 -3.76
N LEU A 264 17.41 13.47 -5.08
CA LEU A 264 18.18 12.65 -6.03
C LEU A 264 19.68 13.05 -6.07
N ALA A 265 19.99 14.35 -5.97
CA ALA A 265 21.38 14.82 -5.92
C ALA A 265 22.09 14.39 -4.62
N ALA A 266 21.39 14.43 -3.49
CA ALA A 266 21.94 13.98 -2.20
C ALA A 266 22.30 12.49 -2.23
N ASN A 267 21.52 11.66 -2.94
CA ASN A 267 21.74 10.21 -3.04
C ASN A 267 22.82 9.81 -4.06
N ARG A 268 23.18 10.68 -5.01
CA ARG A 268 24.27 10.43 -5.96
C ARG A 268 25.67 10.63 -5.35
N ARG A 269 25.78 11.13 -4.12
CA ARG A 269 27.07 11.25 -3.42
C ARG A 269 27.49 9.87 -2.93
N PRO A 270 28.73 9.40 -3.25
CA PRO A 270 29.21 8.10 -2.76
C PRO A 270 29.19 8.08 -1.23
N VAL A 271 28.83 6.91 -0.66
CA VAL A 271 28.81 6.60 0.78
C VAL A 271 30.26 6.59 1.33
N GLY A 272 30.99 7.65 1.19
CA GLY A 272 32.40 7.75 1.63
C GLY A 272 32.83 9.16 2.01
N ALA A 273 31.99 10.15 1.82
CA ALA A 273 32.34 11.56 2.05
C ALA A 273 31.73 12.14 3.35
N ARG A 274 31.48 11.32 4.35
CA ARG A 274 31.17 11.82 5.71
C ARG A 274 32.48 11.89 6.49
N ARG A 275 33.05 13.11 6.60
CA ARG A 275 34.03 13.44 7.64
C ARG A 275 33.31 13.68 8.95
#